data_8607708358adfa261311fdf14695c5bc
#
_entry.id   8607708358adfa261311fdf14695c5bc
#
_cell.length_a   1.000
_cell.length_b   1.000
_cell.length_c   1.000
_cell.angle_alpha   90.00
_cell.angle_beta   90.00
_cell.angle_gamma   90.00
#
_symmetry.space_group_name_H-M   'P 1'
#
loop_
_entity.id
_entity.type
_entity.pdbx_description
1 polymer ?
#
loop_
_entity_poly.entity_id
_entity_poly.type
_entity_poly.pdbx_seq_one_letter_code
_entity_poly.pdbx_strand_id
1 'polypeptide(L)'
;MKLLLEKGLYDHTIIVFTSDNGVHSEGGHDPSYFDSNGPFRGQKRDLYEGGIRTPFVIQWPGVIPQGVVTNHISAFWDFLPTIGELVQADIPQNIDGISYLPTLTGKGTQKEHDCIYYEFFEFGGKQSIMTPDGWKLVRLEVSDSSKTYEELYNIYTDPAETTNVIKQYPDVARKLKNMIG
;
A
#
# COMPACT_ATOMS: atom_id res chain seq x y z
N MET A 1 24.16 6.10 4.84
CA MET A 1 25.09 5.09 4.27
C MET A 1 26.54 5.32 4.71
N LYS A 2 27.19 6.43 4.32
CA LYS A 2 28.62 6.71 4.64
C LYS A 2 28.95 6.52 6.13
N LEU A 3 28.18 7.11 7.04
CA LEU A 3 28.39 6.99 8.49
C LEU A 3 28.29 5.53 8.98
N LEU A 4 27.35 4.74 8.47
CA LEU A 4 27.23 3.32 8.84
C LEU A 4 28.47 2.52 8.42
N LEU A 5 28.98 2.80 7.22
CA LEU A 5 30.22 2.18 6.74
C LEU A 5 31.43 2.56 7.62
N GLU A 6 31.59 3.84 7.93
CA GLU A 6 32.67 4.35 8.79
C GLU A 6 32.61 3.77 10.22
N LYS A 7 31.41 3.43 10.71
CA LYS A 7 31.21 2.84 12.03
C LYS A 7 31.21 1.30 12.02
N GLY A 8 31.36 0.65 10.87
CA GLY A 8 31.30 -0.80 10.74
C GLY A 8 29.94 -1.42 11.05
N LEU A 9 28.86 -0.62 10.95
CA LEU A 9 27.49 -1.03 11.25
C LEU A 9 26.68 -1.39 10.01
N TYR A 10 27.19 -1.08 8.82
CA TYR A 10 26.45 -1.19 7.57
C TYR A 10 25.90 -2.61 7.31
N ASP A 11 26.74 -3.63 7.49
CA ASP A 11 26.35 -5.02 7.22
C ASP A 11 25.37 -5.61 8.26
N HIS A 12 25.20 -4.91 9.36
CA HIS A 12 24.30 -5.28 10.47
C HIS A 12 23.08 -4.35 10.58
N THR A 13 22.80 -3.57 9.54
CA THR A 13 21.72 -2.58 9.55
C THR A 13 20.75 -2.81 8.38
N ILE A 14 19.47 -2.93 8.71
CA ILE A 14 18.39 -2.85 7.73
C ILE A 14 18.08 -1.38 7.51
N ILE A 15 18.09 -0.96 6.25
CA ILE A 15 17.76 0.42 5.86
C ILE A 15 16.45 0.37 5.08
N VAL A 16 15.45 1.10 5.55
CA VAL A 16 14.15 1.24 4.90
C VAL A 16 13.97 2.70 4.51
N PHE A 17 13.62 2.94 3.26
CA PHE A 17 13.22 4.24 2.75
C PHE A 17 11.78 4.14 2.27
N THR A 18 10.91 4.95 2.82
CA THR A 18 9.47 4.99 2.50
C THR A 18 8.87 6.34 2.86
N SER A 19 7.57 6.52 2.62
CA SER A 19 6.76 7.65 3.07
C SER A 19 5.52 7.14 3.78
N ASP A 20 4.93 7.94 4.64
CA ASP A 20 3.72 7.61 5.42
C ASP A 20 2.43 7.72 4.60
N ASN A 21 2.44 8.53 3.53
CA ASN A 21 1.34 8.72 2.59
C ASN A 21 1.86 9.15 1.21
N GLY A 22 0.97 9.22 0.25
CA GLY A 22 1.25 9.78 -1.06
C GLY A 22 1.57 11.27 -1.01
N VAL A 23 1.85 11.87 -2.17
CA VAL A 23 2.18 13.28 -2.28
C VAL A 23 1.07 14.17 -1.69
N HIS A 24 1.44 15.36 -1.21
CA HIS A 24 0.51 16.35 -0.65
C HIS A 24 0.75 17.75 -1.21
N SER A 25 -0.25 18.63 -1.08
CA SER A 25 -0.18 20.05 -1.46
C SER A 25 -0.03 21.00 -0.27
N GLU A 26 0.24 20.47 0.93
CA GLU A 26 0.37 21.24 2.16
C GLU A 26 1.71 21.98 2.25
N GLY A 27 1.75 23.06 3.02
CA GLY A 27 2.99 23.81 3.27
C GLY A 27 3.54 24.55 2.05
N GLY A 28 2.73 24.79 1.02
CA GLY A 28 3.16 25.48 -0.20
C GLY A 28 3.84 24.55 -1.23
N HIS A 29 3.80 23.24 -1.01
CA HIS A 29 4.25 22.26 -1.99
C HIS A 29 3.25 22.19 -3.16
N ASP A 30 3.77 22.21 -4.38
CA ASP A 30 2.99 21.98 -5.60
C ASP A 30 3.37 20.60 -6.19
N PRO A 31 2.51 19.58 -6.03
CA PRO A 31 2.77 18.24 -6.55
C PRO A 31 2.94 18.21 -8.06
N SER A 32 2.27 19.12 -8.79
CA SER A 32 2.31 19.15 -10.25
C SER A 32 3.64 19.67 -10.79
N TYR A 33 4.35 20.49 -10.02
CA TYR A 33 5.64 21.04 -10.44
C TYR A 33 6.72 19.97 -10.64
N PHE A 34 6.74 18.96 -9.78
CA PHE A 34 7.71 17.86 -9.84
C PHE A 34 7.10 16.57 -10.38
N ASP A 35 5.82 16.58 -10.79
CA ASP A 35 5.09 15.35 -11.12
C ASP A 35 5.24 14.26 -10.04
N SER A 36 5.02 14.66 -8.78
CA SER A 36 5.43 13.88 -7.61
C SER A 36 4.63 12.58 -7.43
N ASN A 37 3.44 12.47 -8.03
CA ASN A 37 2.67 11.22 -8.04
C ASN A 37 3.03 10.33 -9.24
N GLY A 38 3.78 10.82 -10.22
CA GLY A 38 3.93 10.12 -11.50
C GLY A 38 2.55 9.85 -12.14
N PRO A 39 2.28 8.62 -12.59
CA PRO A 39 1.01 8.30 -13.25
C PRO A 39 -0.18 8.12 -12.30
N PHE A 40 0.02 8.15 -10.99
CA PHE A 40 -1.00 7.76 -10.03
C PHE A 40 -1.98 8.90 -9.72
N ARG A 41 -3.28 8.59 -9.78
CA ARG A 41 -4.36 9.52 -9.42
C ARG A 41 -4.39 9.79 -7.91
N GLY A 42 -4.76 11.02 -7.54
CA GLY A 42 -4.99 11.41 -6.15
C GLY A 42 -3.73 11.85 -5.42
N GLN A 43 -3.91 12.23 -4.17
CA GLN A 43 -2.86 12.70 -3.26
C GLN A 43 -3.23 12.33 -1.82
N LYS A 44 -2.41 12.67 -0.85
CA LYS A 44 -2.69 12.50 0.58
C LYS A 44 -4.17 12.82 0.89
N ARG A 45 -4.83 11.95 1.65
CA ARG A 45 -6.27 11.91 1.97
C ARG A 45 -7.16 11.32 0.89
N ASP A 46 -6.64 11.02 -0.31
CA ASP A 46 -7.36 10.21 -1.27
C ASP A 46 -7.02 8.73 -1.08
N LEU A 47 -7.98 7.87 -1.43
CA LEU A 47 -7.80 6.42 -1.40
C LEU A 47 -7.50 5.83 -2.78
N TYR A 48 -7.19 6.69 -3.75
CA TYR A 48 -6.58 6.31 -5.02
C TYR A 48 -5.08 6.04 -4.83
N GLU A 49 -4.46 5.38 -5.82
CA GLU A 49 -3.06 4.97 -5.72
C GLU A 49 -2.11 6.14 -5.37
N GLY A 50 -2.33 7.34 -5.92
CA GLY A 50 -1.49 8.51 -5.61
C GLY A 50 -1.58 9.00 -4.17
N GLY A 51 -2.62 8.62 -3.43
CA GLY A 51 -2.77 8.96 -2.00
C GLY A 51 -2.22 7.90 -1.05
N ILE A 52 -2.28 6.62 -1.44
CA ILE A 52 -1.93 5.48 -0.57
C ILE A 52 -0.66 4.73 -0.98
N ARG A 53 -0.31 4.74 -2.27
CA ARG A 53 0.89 4.06 -2.75
C ARG A 53 2.13 4.91 -2.49
N THR A 54 3.02 4.40 -1.65
CA THR A 54 4.25 5.07 -1.27
C THR A 54 5.46 4.36 -1.84
N PRO A 55 6.58 5.05 -2.08
CA PRO A 55 7.83 4.38 -2.38
C PRO A 55 8.22 3.48 -1.20
N PHE A 56 8.68 2.28 -1.49
CA PHE A 56 9.20 1.37 -0.48
C PHE A 56 10.48 0.72 -1.00
N VAL A 57 11.60 1.09 -0.41
CA VAL A 57 12.92 0.53 -0.73
C VAL A 57 13.55 0.02 0.54
N ILE A 58 13.95 -1.24 0.54
CA ILE A 58 14.59 -1.88 1.69
C ILE A 58 15.93 -2.48 1.26
N GLN A 59 16.91 -2.32 2.12
CA GLN A 59 18.25 -2.88 1.95
C GLN A 59 18.69 -3.58 3.23
N TRP A 60 19.21 -4.79 3.06
CA TRP A 60 19.86 -5.55 4.12
C TRP A 60 21.03 -6.31 3.51
N PRO A 61 22.26 -5.81 3.68
CA PRO A 61 23.44 -6.38 3.06
C PRO A 61 23.63 -7.86 3.42
N GLY A 62 23.91 -8.68 2.41
CA GLY A 62 24.12 -10.12 2.59
C GLY A 62 22.87 -10.98 2.83
N VAL A 63 21.70 -10.36 3.01
CA VAL A 63 20.42 -11.07 3.28
C VAL A 63 19.39 -10.83 2.19
N ILE A 64 19.12 -9.58 1.84
CA ILE A 64 18.21 -9.24 0.75
C ILE A 64 19.00 -9.18 -0.56
N PRO A 65 18.60 -9.92 -1.62
CA PRO A 65 19.23 -9.83 -2.92
C PRO A 65 19.17 -8.43 -3.50
N GLN A 66 20.25 -7.99 -4.15
CA GLN A 66 20.30 -6.66 -4.76
C GLN A 66 19.51 -6.61 -6.07
N GLY A 67 18.88 -5.45 -6.32
CA GLY A 67 18.20 -5.16 -7.59
C GLY A 67 16.89 -5.92 -7.81
N VAL A 68 16.36 -6.58 -6.79
CA VAL A 68 15.05 -7.26 -6.88
C VAL A 68 13.93 -6.22 -6.80
N VAL A 69 12.97 -6.36 -7.70
CA VAL A 69 11.70 -5.64 -7.69
C VAL A 69 10.58 -6.66 -7.52
N THR A 70 9.62 -6.36 -6.65
CA THR A 70 8.47 -7.24 -6.39
C THR A 70 7.17 -6.47 -6.53
N ASN A 71 6.11 -7.18 -6.94
CA ASN A 71 4.74 -6.68 -6.97
C ASN A 71 3.93 -7.15 -5.76
N HIS A 72 4.59 -7.71 -4.73
CA HIS A 72 3.91 -8.10 -3.50
C HIS A 72 3.21 -6.90 -2.87
N ILE A 73 1.90 -7.05 -2.64
CA ILE A 73 1.07 -6.01 -2.02
C ILE A 73 1.24 -6.11 -0.50
N SER A 74 1.66 -5.02 0.11
CA SER A 74 1.84 -4.92 1.56
C SER A 74 1.41 -3.54 2.07
N ALA A 75 1.17 -3.45 3.36
CA ALA A 75 0.81 -2.22 4.03
C ALA A 75 1.68 -1.99 5.28
N PHE A 76 1.59 -0.81 5.90
CA PHE A 76 2.44 -0.48 7.06
C PHE A 76 2.22 -1.39 8.26
N TRP A 77 1.02 -1.95 8.45
CA TRP A 77 0.75 -2.91 9.52
C TRP A 77 1.47 -4.25 9.33
N ASP A 78 2.00 -4.53 8.15
CA ASP A 78 2.83 -5.72 7.86
C ASP A 78 4.26 -5.59 8.40
N PHE A 79 4.67 -4.37 8.74
CA PHE A 79 6.01 -4.11 9.24
C PHE A 79 6.25 -4.78 10.60
N LEU A 80 5.27 -4.71 11.51
CA LEU A 80 5.36 -5.31 12.83
C LEU A 80 5.61 -6.84 12.77
N PRO A 81 4.76 -7.65 12.10
CA PRO A 81 5.01 -9.09 12.02
C PRO A 81 6.28 -9.41 11.24
N THR A 82 6.68 -8.62 10.26
CA THR A 82 7.94 -8.84 9.52
C THR A 82 9.16 -8.68 10.42
N ILE A 83 9.21 -7.61 11.22
CA ILE A 83 10.32 -7.41 12.15
C ILE A 83 10.25 -8.42 13.29
N GLY A 84 9.06 -8.74 13.82
CA GLY A 84 8.90 -9.75 14.86
C GLY A 84 9.43 -11.12 14.43
N GLU A 85 9.08 -11.58 13.23
CA GLU A 85 9.59 -12.83 12.64
C GLU A 85 11.12 -12.77 12.48
N LEU A 86 11.64 -11.65 12.00
CA LEU A 86 13.07 -11.47 11.79
C LEU A 86 13.89 -11.59 13.07
N VAL A 87 13.43 -10.98 14.17
CA VAL A 87 14.15 -10.99 15.44
C VAL A 87 13.68 -12.12 16.39
N GLN A 88 12.78 -12.98 15.92
CA GLN A 88 12.19 -14.07 16.67
C GLN A 88 11.52 -13.61 17.98
N ALA A 89 10.86 -12.46 17.92
CA ALA A 89 10.10 -11.91 19.04
C ALA A 89 8.65 -12.39 19.00
N ASP A 90 8.03 -12.47 20.16
CA ASP A 90 6.59 -12.71 20.26
C ASP A 90 5.82 -11.51 19.71
N ILE A 91 4.90 -11.77 18.81
CA ILE A 91 4.01 -10.78 18.24
C ILE A 91 2.57 -11.04 18.66
N PRO A 92 1.72 -10.01 18.76
CA PRO A 92 0.31 -10.18 19.07
C PRO A 92 -0.38 -11.12 18.08
N GLN A 93 -1.30 -11.97 18.57
CA GLN A 93 -1.96 -12.98 17.74
C GLN A 93 -3.06 -12.42 16.82
N ASN A 94 -3.75 -11.37 17.26
CA ASN A 94 -4.89 -10.81 16.53
C ASN A 94 -4.49 -9.48 15.90
N ILE A 95 -3.68 -9.56 14.85
CA ILE A 95 -3.23 -8.40 14.05
C ILE A 95 -3.58 -8.63 12.59
N ASP A 96 -3.81 -7.55 11.85
CA ASP A 96 -4.12 -7.58 10.43
C ASP A 96 -2.87 -7.81 9.56
N GLY A 97 -1.68 -7.56 10.12
CA GLY A 97 -0.42 -7.62 9.38
C GLY A 97 0.02 -9.03 9.04
N ILE A 98 0.58 -9.19 7.85
CA ILE A 98 1.22 -10.41 7.36
C ILE A 98 2.70 -10.11 7.08
N SER A 99 3.58 -10.94 7.63
CA SER A 99 5.02 -10.78 7.39
C SER A 99 5.35 -10.92 5.90
N TYR A 100 6.10 -9.97 5.37
CA TYR A 100 6.67 -10.03 4.03
C TYR A 100 8.16 -10.47 4.04
N LEU A 101 8.64 -11.04 5.14
CA LEU A 101 10.01 -11.55 5.23
C LEU A 101 10.36 -12.58 4.16
N PRO A 102 9.46 -13.53 3.78
CA PRO A 102 9.71 -14.45 2.66
C PRO A 102 9.97 -13.71 1.34
N THR A 103 9.20 -12.68 1.03
CA THR A 103 9.40 -11.84 -0.17
C THR A 103 10.75 -11.12 -0.15
N LEU A 104 11.16 -10.58 0.99
CA LEU A 104 12.45 -9.89 1.13
C LEU A 104 13.64 -10.82 0.95
N THR A 105 13.57 -12.00 1.53
CA THR A 105 14.73 -12.93 1.57
C THR A 105 14.75 -13.92 0.40
N GLY A 106 13.64 -14.07 -0.32
CA GLY A 106 13.44 -15.12 -1.31
C GLY A 106 13.37 -16.52 -0.70
N LYS A 107 13.08 -16.64 0.60
CA LYS A 107 13.04 -17.92 1.33
C LYS A 107 11.68 -18.15 1.96
N GLY A 108 11.16 -19.36 1.82
CA GLY A 108 9.85 -19.74 2.35
C GLY A 108 8.70 -19.40 1.40
N THR A 109 7.47 -19.47 1.91
CA THR A 109 6.24 -19.19 1.16
C THR A 109 5.63 -17.89 1.66
N GLN A 110 5.48 -16.91 0.76
CA GLN A 110 4.82 -15.66 1.07
C GLN A 110 3.31 -15.88 1.19
N LYS A 111 2.76 -15.48 2.32
CA LYS A 111 1.30 -15.36 2.50
C LYS A 111 0.85 -14.02 1.96
N GLU A 112 -0.33 -14.00 1.36
CA GLU A 112 -0.95 -12.80 0.83
C GLU A 112 -2.14 -12.39 1.69
N HIS A 113 -2.48 -11.10 1.68
CA HIS A 113 -3.73 -10.62 2.22
C HIS A 113 -4.89 -11.08 1.33
N ASP A 114 -6.03 -11.42 1.92
CA ASP A 114 -7.27 -11.62 1.16
C ASP A 114 -7.72 -10.30 0.53
N CYS A 115 -7.51 -9.20 1.24
CA CYS A 115 -7.71 -7.83 0.78
C CYS A 115 -6.95 -6.83 1.63
N ILE A 116 -6.72 -5.65 1.08
CA ILE A 116 -6.26 -4.46 1.80
C ILE A 116 -7.43 -3.48 1.86
N TYR A 117 -7.80 -3.04 3.06
CA TYR A 117 -8.88 -2.09 3.30
C TYR A 117 -8.35 -0.80 3.88
N TYR A 118 -8.83 0.33 3.34
CA TYR A 118 -8.56 1.68 3.86
C TYR A 118 -9.87 2.44 4.07
N GLU A 119 -9.87 3.26 5.10
CA GLU A 119 -10.96 4.17 5.40
C GLU A 119 -10.43 5.55 5.79
N PHE A 120 -11.12 6.61 5.35
CA PHE A 120 -10.78 7.98 5.67
C PHE A 120 -12.06 8.79 5.89
N PHE A 121 -12.24 9.34 7.09
CA PHE A 121 -13.52 9.91 7.52
C PHE A 121 -13.78 11.34 7.07
N GLU A 122 -12.74 12.11 6.75
CA GLU A 122 -12.90 13.49 6.33
C GLU A 122 -13.42 13.59 4.89
N PHE A 123 -13.90 14.78 4.51
CA PHE A 123 -14.39 15.10 3.16
C PHE A 123 -15.46 14.12 2.65
N GLY A 124 -16.51 13.93 3.46
CA GLY A 124 -17.63 13.08 3.11
C GLY A 124 -17.43 11.59 3.36
N GLY A 125 -16.27 11.21 3.87
CA GLY A 125 -15.91 9.80 4.11
C GLY A 125 -15.58 9.05 2.83
N LYS A 126 -14.54 8.23 2.91
CA LYS A 126 -14.03 7.41 1.79
C LYS A 126 -13.71 6.01 2.30
N GLN A 127 -13.93 5.02 1.48
CA GLN A 127 -13.52 3.64 1.72
C GLN A 127 -12.91 3.07 0.46
N SER A 128 -11.89 2.24 0.59
CA SER A 128 -11.38 1.44 -0.52
C SER A 128 -11.00 0.05 -0.07
N ILE A 129 -11.20 -0.91 -0.95
CA ILE A 129 -10.77 -2.28 -0.77
C ILE A 129 -10.10 -2.77 -2.04
N MET A 130 -8.97 -3.45 -1.87
CA MET A 130 -8.17 -4.00 -2.96
C MET A 130 -7.86 -5.46 -2.70
N THR A 131 -7.98 -6.28 -3.73
CA THR A 131 -7.64 -7.72 -3.69
C THR A 131 -6.34 -8.02 -4.43
N PRO A 132 -5.67 -9.15 -4.13
CA PRO A 132 -4.38 -9.51 -4.75
C PRO A 132 -4.40 -9.62 -6.27
N ASP A 133 -5.56 -9.88 -6.89
CA ASP A 133 -5.77 -9.90 -8.33
C ASP A 133 -5.91 -8.50 -8.97
N GLY A 134 -5.67 -7.45 -8.17
CA GLY A 134 -5.61 -6.07 -8.61
C GLY A 134 -6.95 -5.34 -8.69
N TRP A 135 -8.07 -5.98 -8.36
CA TRP A 135 -9.35 -5.30 -8.30
C TRP A 135 -9.43 -4.37 -7.10
N LYS A 136 -9.82 -3.12 -7.34
CA LYS A 136 -9.97 -2.08 -6.33
C LYS A 136 -11.31 -1.38 -6.47
N LEU A 137 -12.10 -1.43 -5.40
CA LEU A 137 -13.34 -0.67 -5.25
C LEU A 137 -13.05 0.56 -4.38
N VAL A 138 -13.44 1.73 -4.86
CA VAL A 138 -13.38 3.00 -4.12
C VAL A 138 -14.81 3.48 -3.91
N ARG A 139 -15.17 3.80 -2.66
CA ARG A 139 -16.45 4.36 -2.27
C ARG A 139 -16.23 5.75 -1.70
N LEU A 140 -16.98 6.69 -2.17
CA LEU A 140 -16.86 8.11 -1.85
C LEU A 140 -18.18 8.64 -1.29
N GLU A 141 -18.11 9.70 -0.47
CA GLU A 141 -19.25 10.30 0.22
C GLU A 141 -20.01 9.29 1.10
N VAL A 142 -19.29 8.36 1.74
CA VAL A 142 -19.91 7.27 2.50
C VAL A 142 -20.60 7.72 3.79
N SER A 143 -20.32 8.93 4.27
CA SER A 143 -21.01 9.55 5.42
C SER A 143 -22.48 9.90 5.13
N ASP A 144 -22.86 9.99 3.85
CA ASP A 144 -24.23 10.27 3.40
C ASP A 144 -24.63 9.24 2.33
N SER A 145 -25.42 8.26 2.73
CA SER A 145 -25.81 7.15 1.85
C SER A 145 -26.58 7.62 0.60
N SER A 146 -27.18 8.81 0.61
CA SER A 146 -27.84 9.38 -0.56
C SER A 146 -26.89 9.95 -1.60
N LYS A 147 -25.63 10.19 -1.21
CA LYS A 147 -24.57 10.75 -2.06
C LYS A 147 -23.49 9.74 -2.38
N THR A 148 -23.44 8.61 -1.66
CA THR A 148 -22.42 7.58 -1.87
C THR A 148 -22.38 7.15 -3.33
N TYR A 149 -21.20 7.19 -3.92
CA TYR A 149 -20.95 6.62 -5.24
C TYR A 149 -19.73 5.72 -5.22
N GLU A 150 -19.67 4.82 -6.20
CA GLU A 150 -18.69 3.74 -6.23
C GLU A 150 -17.94 3.72 -7.56
N GLU A 151 -16.67 3.44 -7.51
CA GLU A 151 -15.78 3.31 -8.66
C GLU A 151 -15.02 1.99 -8.56
N LEU A 152 -14.86 1.29 -9.68
CA LEU A 152 -14.12 0.03 -9.76
C LEU A 152 -12.98 0.15 -10.77
N TYR A 153 -11.81 -0.30 -10.35
CA TYR A 153 -10.60 -0.31 -11.17
C TYR A 153 -9.89 -1.66 -11.10
N ASN A 154 -9.07 -1.97 -12.09
CA ASN A 154 -8.05 -2.99 -11.94
C ASN A 154 -6.68 -2.30 -12.05
N ILE A 155 -5.97 -2.19 -10.92
CA ILE A 155 -4.72 -1.42 -10.83
C ILE A 155 -3.55 -2.04 -11.58
N TYR A 156 -3.66 -3.30 -12.03
CA TYR A 156 -2.63 -3.93 -12.86
C TYR A 156 -2.74 -3.50 -14.33
N THR A 157 -3.95 -3.19 -14.80
CA THR A 157 -4.20 -2.74 -16.17
C THR A 157 -4.42 -1.24 -16.28
N ASP A 158 -4.89 -0.60 -15.20
CA ASP A 158 -5.14 0.84 -15.08
C ASP A 158 -4.60 1.37 -13.74
N PRO A 159 -3.28 1.42 -13.54
CA PRO A 159 -2.68 1.88 -12.28
C PRO A 159 -2.94 3.38 -11.98
N ALA A 160 -3.35 4.13 -12.99
CA ALA A 160 -3.72 5.54 -12.87
C ALA A 160 -5.20 5.75 -12.48
N GLU A 161 -5.99 4.67 -12.40
CA GLU A 161 -7.42 4.71 -12.03
C GLU A 161 -8.23 5.70 -12.87
N THR A 162 -7.99 5.68 -14.20
CA THR A 162 -8.58 6.61 -15.16
C THR A 162 -9.93 6.17 -15.69
N THR A 163 -10.20 4.86 -15.71
CA THR A 163 -11.38 4.28 -16.34
C THR A 163 -12.19 3.48 -15.32
N ASN A 164 -13.29 4.08 -14.83
CA ASN A 164 -14.24 3.38 -13.96
C ASN A 164 -14.99 2.28 -14.74
N VAL A 165 -14.69 1.03 -14.40
CA VAL A 165 -15.27 -0.16 -15.08
C VAL A 165 -16.40 -0.82 -14.27
N ILE A 166 -16.96 -0.18 -13.26
CA ILE A 166 -17.99 -0.77 -12.37
C ILE A 166 -19.21 -1.30 -13.13
N LYS A 167 -19.61 -0.63 -14.22
CA LYS A 167 -20.74 -1.07 -15.04
C LYS A 167 -20.41 -2.29 -15.88
N GLN A 168 -19.15 -2.54 -16.18
CA GLN A 168 -18.68 -3.68 -16.96
C GLN A 168 -18.50 -4.93 -16.10
N TYR A 169 -18.17 -4.73 -14.80
CA TYR A 169 -17.89 -5.80 -13.85
C TYR A 169 -18.72 -5.68 -12.56
N PRO A 170 -20.07 -5.68 -12.65
CA PRO A 170 -20.94 -5.45 -11.49
C PRO A 170 -20.82 -6.55 -10.43
N ASP A 171 -20.50 -7.78 -10.81
CA ASP A 171 -20.34 -8.89 -9.88
C ASP A 171 -19.06 -8.77 -9.06
N VAL A 172 -17.98 -8.27 -9.66
CA VAL A 172 -16.74 -7.95 -8.95
C VAL A 172 -16.99 -6.85 -7.94
N ALA A 173 -17.64 -5.76 -8.35
CA ALA A 173 -17.98 -4.66 -7.44
C ALA A 173 -18.80 -5.14 -6.25
N ARG A 174 -19.82 -6.00 -6.50
CA ARG A 174 -20.66 -6.60 -5.45
C ARG A 174 -19.83 -7.45 -4.49
N LYS A 175 -18.93 -8.30 -5.02
CA LYS A 175 -18.02 -9.12 -4.20
C LYS A 175 -17.18 -8.25 -3.26
N LEU A 176 -16.52 -7.22 -3.80
CA LEU A 176 -15.67 -6.33 -3.00
C LEU A 176 -16.48 -5.54 -1.97
N LYS A 177 -17.66 -5.08 -2.34
CA LYS A 177 -18.56 -4.39 -1.41
C LYS A 177 -18.96 -5.26 -0.22
N ASN A 178 -19.27 -6.54 -0.47
CA ASN A 178 -19.61 -7.49 0.59
C ASN A 178 -18.43 -7.82 1.51
N MET A 179 -17.19 -7.56 1.10
CA MET A 179 -16.02 -7.73 1.95
C MET A 179 -15.80 -6.52 2.88
N ILE A 180 -16.38 -5.36 2.54
CA ILE A 180 -16.33 -4.17 3.40
C ILE A 180 -17.30 -4.30 4.60
N GLY A 181 -18.41 -4.98 4.42
CA GLY A 181 -19.47 -5.15 5.43
C GLY A 181 -20.74 -4.38 5.09
#